data_b7548532dec90651dd0d6758a9dc2d60
#
_entry.id   b7548532dec90651dd0d6758a9dc2d60
#
_cell.length_a   1.000
_cell.length_b   1.000
_cell.length_c   1.000
_cell.angle_alpha   90.00
_cell.angle_beta   90.00
_cell.angle_gamma   90.00
#
_symmetry.space_group_name_H-M   'P 1'
#
loop_
_entity.id
_entity.type
_entity.pdbx_description
1 polymer ?
#
loop_
_entity_poly.entity_id
_entity_poly.type
_entity_poly.pdbx_seq_one_letter_code
_entity_poly.pdbx_strand_id
1 'polypeptide(L)'
;MALAGQGPGDELVPAGLRLRPDPGSRTLADGMVITGGYPARVLRLSKPGARHVAAWWSGMPVPDNPKARALARRLLDTGIAHPVLDITAPAGKPDVTVIIPVRDRPAELARCLAGLADAPWVIVVDDGSRDQAAISSVAASAGASVLRRPVNGGPAAARNTGLAAADTPLVAFLDSDCVPGPGWLDALLPHFADPAVGAVAPRIVPHEAGRSWLARYEGASSTLDMGQRPSIVRPGSRVPYVPGAALVVRKEAAGAGFAEDMQVGEDVDFVWRLGASGWRVRYDPAATMGHQHRVRLREWFARRKDYGTSAAALELRHPGAVRPLYASIWTAAAWLAAAVGYPGAGAVVTGTGTALLARRLAQVTGEDWARPAGSAAWRLAARQAGGGTLAAARPLGSAISRTWWPAAVPAAIAVRRLRLPLAALVLAPPLLDWLDRRPPLDPVRYVAARLLDDVGYSLGVWQGCAERRTVRPLLPLLRGRDLASRHKGLLVPGLTCAGPD
;
A
#
# COMPACT_ATOMS: atom_id res chain seq x y z
N MET A 1 -3.94 -11.98 28.27
CA MET A 1 -4.02 -10.70 27.50
C MET A 1 -2.64 -10.07 27.62
N ALA A 2 -1.71 -10.48 26.73
CA ALA A 2 -0.36 -9.93 26.69
C ALA A 2 -0.46 -8.52 26.11
N LEU A 3 0.09 -7.54 26.82
CA LEU A 3 0.22 -6.16 26.38
C LEU A 3 0.99 -6.17 25.06
N ALA A 4 0.33 -5.80 23.95
CA ALA A 4 1.03 -5.49 22.72
C ALA A 4 2.05 -4.39 23.06
N GLY A 5 3.33 -4.66 22.83
CA GLY A 5 4.40 -3.69 23.05
C GLY A 5 4.05 -2.39 22.36
N GLN A 6 3.99 -1.31 23.10
CA GLN A 6 3.79 0.02 22.52
C GLN A 6 5.01 0.31 21.67
N GLY A 7 4.80 0.51 20.36
CA GLY A 7 5.87 0.91 19.45
C GLY A 7 6.36 2.34 19.77
N PRO A 8 7.50 2.74 19.22
CA PRO A 8 8.15 4.02 19.49
C PRO A 8 7.43 5.21 18.80
N GLY A 9 6.15 5.36 19.08
CA GLY A 9 5.22 6.31 18.41
C GLY A 9 5.74 7.72 18.23
N ASP A 10 6.41 8.28 19.23
CA ASP A 10 6.92 9.64 19.24
C ASP A 10 8.45 9.74 19.09
N GLU A 11 9.12 8.65 18.73
CA GLU A 11 10.57 8.64 18.61
C GLU A 11 11.07 9.51 17.46
N LEU A 12 12.08 10.32 17.75
CA LEU A 12 12.68 11.24 16.80
C LEU A 12 13.52 10.46 15.75
N VAL A 13 13.61 10.99 14.53
CA VAL A 13 14.52 10.40 13.55
C VAL A 13 15.96 10.48 14.04
N PRO A 14 16.85 9.55 13.63
CA PRO A 14 18.28 9.67 13.93
C PRO A 14 18.87 10.98 13.41
N ALA A 15 19.81 11.55 14.16
CA ALA A 15 20.64 12.62 13.66
C ALA A 15 21.52 12.11 12.51
N GLY A 16 21.86 12.96 11.56
CA GLY A 16 22.64 12.56 10.39
C GLY A 16 21.83 11.97 9.24
N LEU A 17 20.55 11.60 9.46
CA LEU A 17 19.69 11.07 8.39
C LEU A 17 19.54 12.10 7.27
N ARG A 18 19.74 11.66 6.02
CA ARG A 18 19.47 12.49 4.85
C ARG A 18 18.05 12.24 4.32
N LEU A 19 17.43 13.30 3.79
CA LEU A 19 16.07 13.26 3.29
C LEU A 19 16.03 13.72 1.84
N ARG A 20 15.14 13.11 1.07
CA ARG A 20 14.75 13.58 -0.26
C ARG A 20 13.24 13.84 -0.32
N PRO A 21 12.78 14.84 -1.08
CA PRO A 21 11.35 15.07 -1.27
C PRO A 21 10.71 13.91 -2.03
N ASP A 22 9.44 13.61 -1.72
CA ASP A 22 8.62 12.80 -2.63
C ASP A 22 8.41 13.58 -3.95
N PRO A 23 8.48 12.94 -5.14
CA PRO A 23 8.28 13.63 -6.42
C PRO A 23 6.95 14.37 -6.55
N GLY A 24 5.93 13.96 -5.79
CA GLY A 24 4.62 14.65 -5.71
C GLY A 24 4.59 15.82 -4.74
N SER A 25 5.62 16.02 -3.93
CA SER A 25 5.70 17.11 -2.97
C SER A 25 6.10 18.42 -3.65
N ARG A 26 5.50 19.52 -3.21
CA ARG A 26 5.78 20.87 -3.73
C ARG A 26 5.92 21.86 -2.60
N THR A 27 6.87 22.78 -2.76
CA THR A 27 7.10 23.88 -1.84
C THR A 27 6.48 25.15 -2.44
N LEU A 28 5.75 25.91 -1.64
CA LEU A 28 5.01 27.13 -1.98
C LEU A 28 5.32 28.23 -0.97
N ALA A 29 4.94 29.47 -1.30
CA ALA A 29 5.06 30.64 -0.42
C ALA A 29 6.49 30.76 0.16
N ASP A 30 7.50 30.88 -0.72
CA ASP A 30 8.92 31.02 -0.39
C ASP A 30 9.43 29.99 0.63
N GLY A 31 8.96 28.74 0.48
CA GLY A 31 9.36 27.64 1.35
C GLY A 31 8.53 27.47 2.62
N MET A 32 7.62 28.39 2.90
CA MET A 32 6.82 28.37 4.14
C MET A 32 5.67 27.37 4.14
N VAL A 33 5.30 26.84 2.97
CA VAL A 33 4.23 25.86 2.83
C VAL A 33 4.70 24.69 1.98
N ILE A 34 4.48 23.47 2.46
CA ILE A 34 4.73 22.25 1.71
C ILE A 34 3.41 21.54 1.49
N THR A 35 3.21 21.07 0.26
CA THR A 35 2.09 20.20 -0.11
C THR A 35 2.61 18.86 -0.59
N GLY A 36 1.96 17.77 -0.23
CA GLY A 36 2.37 16.43 -0.66
C GLY A 36 1.88 15.34 0.29
N GLY A 37 2.45 14.16 0.14
CA GLY A 37 2.09 12.97 0.93
C GLY A 37 0.78 12.31 0.53
N TYR A 38 0.48 11.20 1.19
CA TYR A 38 -0.76 10.43 0.97
C TYR A 38 -1.41 10.08 2.33
N PRO A 39 -2.67 10.44 2.54
CA PRO A 39 -3.44 11.40 1.75
C PRO A 39 -2.73 12.76 1.69
N ALA A 40 -2.99 13.54 0.62
CA ALA A 40 -2.34 14.82 0.42
C ALA A 40 -2.58 15.77 1.61
N ARG A 41 -1.53 16.47 2.00
CA ARG A 41 -1.50 17.38 3.14
C ARG A 41 -0.89 18.72 2.75
N VAL A 42 -1.26 19.75 3.51
CA VAL A 42 -0.64 21.06 3.46
C VAL A 42 -0.02 21.32 4.82
N LEU A 43 1.28 21.52 4.86
CA LEU A 43 2.02 21.83 6.09
C LEU A 43 2.53 23.26 6.01
N ARG A 44 2.19 24.08 7.00
CA ARG A 44 2.81 25.39 7.20
C ARG A 44 4.04 25.23 8.08
N LEU A 45 5.15 25.79 7.64
CA LEU A 45 6.42 25.78 8.35
C LEU A 45 6.66 27.09 9.05
N SER A 46 7.42 27.06 10.13
CA SER A 46 8.07 28.26 10.69
C SER A 46 9.27 28.64 9.82
N LYS A 47 9.75 29.88 9.93
CA LYS A 47 10.98 30.32 9.24
C LYS A 47 12.17 29.39 9.47
N PRO A 48 12.49 28.94 10.72
CA PRO A 48 13.54 27.95 10.93
C PRO A 48 13.22 26.60 10.27
N GLY A 49 11.95 26.15 10.34
CA GLY A 49 11.52 24.89 9.69
C GLY A 49 11.71 24.93 8.17
N ALA A 50 11.36 26.04 7.52
CA ALA A 50 11.56 26.22 6.09
C ALA A 50 13.07 26.17 5.71
N ARG A 51 13.94 26.80 6.52
CA ARG A 51 15.39 26.72 6.33
C ARG A 51 15.92 25.29 6.46
N HIS A 52 15.47 24.52 7.46
CA HIS A 52 15.85 23.12 7.58
C HIS A 52 15.42 22.31 6.38
N VAL A 53 14.18 22.48 5.92
CA VAL A 53 13.66 21.73 4.77
C VAL A 53 14.46 22.09 3.50
N ALA A 54 14.75 23.37 3.25
CA ALA A 54 15.57 23.79 2.11
C ALA A 54 16.97 23.15 2.16
N ALA A 55 17.61 23.12 3.33
CA ALA A 55 18.90 22.46 3.52
C ALA A 55 18.81 20.94 3.27
N TRP A 56 17.75 20.27 3.73
CA TRP A 56 17.58 18.84 3.47
C TRP A 56 17.33 18.53 1.98
N TRP A 57 16.58 19.39 1.27
CA TRP A 57 16.38 19.26 -0.16
C TRP A 57 17.66 19.49 -0.98
N SER A 58 18.65 20.17 -0.41
CA SER A 58 20.00 20.30 -0.99
C SER A 58 20.97 19.18 -0.53
N GLY A 59 20.48 18.16 0.20
CA GLY A 59 21.27 16.99 0.60
C GLY A 59 21.95 17.10 1.97
N MET A 60 21.75 18.20 2.70
CA MET A 60 22.26 18.31 4.08
C MET A 60 21.58 17.30 5.02
N PRO A 61 22.31 16.72 5.98
CA PRO A 61 21.73 15.79 6.94
C PRO A 61 20.84 16.51 7.97
N VAL A 62 19.96 15.75 8.62
CA VAL A 62 19.16 16.21 9.75
C VAL A 62 20.10 16.47 10.94
N PRO A 63 20.17 17.71 11.46
CA PRO A 63 21.06 18.02 12.58
C PRO A 63 20.56 17.37 13.87
N ASP A 64 21.45 17.21 14.85
CA ASP A 64 21.08 16.74 16.19
C ASP A 64 20.39 17.86 16.99
N ASN A 65 19.18 18.17 16.57
CA ASN A 65 18.30 19.15 17.15
C ASN A 65 16.89 18.54 17.27
N PRO A 66 16.30 18.45 18.46
CA PRO A 66 15.01 17.79 18.67
C PRO A 66 13.87 18.35 17.79
N LYS A 67 13.82 19.68 17.58
CA LYS A 67 12.79 20.31 16.73
C LYS A 67 12.98 19.96 15.25
N ALA A 68 14.22 19.93 14.77
CA ALA A 68 14.54 19.51 13.40
C ALA A 68 14.22 18.03 13.19
N ARG A 69 14.64 17.17 14.13
CA ARG A 69 14.37 15.71 14.09
C ARG A 69 12.86 15.42 14.13
N ALA A 70 12.08 16.14 14.95
CA ALA A 70 10.62 16.04 14.98
C ALA A 70 9.96 16.49 13.67
N LEU A 71 10.45 17.58 13.05
CA LEU A 71 9.97 18.02 11.74
C LEU A 71 10.28 16.97 10.67
N ALA A 72 11.50 16.44 10.65
CA ALA A 72 11.90 15.37 9.74
C ALA A 72 11.01 14.12 9.91
N ARG A 73 10.72 13.70 11.15
CA ARG A 73 9.77 12.62 11.47
C ARG A 73 8.42 12.89 10.84
N ARG A 74 7.88 14.09 11.00
CA ARG A 74 6.59 14.48 10.44
C ARG A 74 6.56 14.43 8.92
N LEU A 75 7.65 14.82 8.24
CA LEU A 75 7.74 14.75 6.78
C LEU A 75 7.80 13.32 6.29
N LEU A 76 8.55 12.44 6.97
CA LEU A 76 8.61 11.01 6.68
C LEU A 76 7.26 10.31 6.91
N ASP A 77 6.62 10.57 8.05
CA ASP A 77 5.33 9.95 8.42
C ASP A 77 4.18 10.41 7.53
N THR A 78 4.28 11.59 6.92
CA THR A 78 3.28 12.07 5.95
C THR A 78 3.54 11.60 4.53
N GLY A 79 4.72 11.02 4.24
CA GLY A 79 5.13 10.66 2.90
C GLY A 79 5.49 11.87 2.02
N ILE A 80 5.76 13.02 2.62
CA ILE A 80 6.26 14.23 1.94
C ILE A 80 7.74 14.07 1.62
N ALA A 81 8.46 13.31 2.47
CA ALA A 81 9.87 12.99 2.31
C ALA A 81 10.11 11.49 2.43
N HIS A 82 11.23 11.05 1.88
CA HIS A 82 11.77 9.70 2.04
C HIS A 82 13.21 9.80 2.57
N PRO A 83 13.69 8.80 3.34
CA PRO A 83 15.09 8.75 3.73
C PRO A 83 15.96 8.48 2.50
N VAL A 84 17.17 9.04 2.52
CA VAL A 84 18.28 8.64 1.67
C VAL A 84 19.16 7.74 2.52
N LEU A 85 19.24 6.47 2.15
CA LEU A 85 19.98 5.46 2.89
C LEU A 85 21.31 5.18 2.19
N ASP A 86 22.37 5.08 2.95
CA ASP A 86 23.65 4.64 2.42
C ASP A 86 23.62 3.11 2.32
N ILE A 87 23.66 2.59 1.10
CA ILE A 87 23.66 1.15 0.79
C ILE A 87 25.08 0.58 0.92
N THR A 88 25.96 1.22 1.66
CA THR A 88 27.25 0.62 1.99
C THR A 88 26.97 -0.54 2.93
N ALA A 89 27.22 -1.77 2.44
CA ALA A 89 27.03 -2.99 3.23
C ALA A 89 27.74 -2.80 4.58
N PRO A 90 27.05 -3.06 5.71
CA PRO A 90 27.68 -3.05 7.01
C PRO A 90 28.82 -4.07 7.00
N ALA A 91 29.95 -3.74 7.61
CA ALA A 91 31.05 -4.67 7.77
C ALA A 91 30.58 -5.84 8.68
N GLY A 92 30.24 -6.97 8.08
CA GLY A 92 29.78 -8.17 8.78
C GLY A 92 28.50 -8.79 8.21
N LYS A 93 28.23 -10.03 8.61
CA LYS A 93 26.98 -10.69 8.23
C LYS A 93 25.80 -9.99 8.91
N PRO A 94 24.70 -9.73 8.19
CA PRO A 94 23.53 -9.09 8.78
C PRO A 94 22.90 -9.98 9.86
N ASP A 95 22.48 -9.38 10.97
CA ASP A 95 21.84 -10.07 12.09
C ASP A 95 20.33 -10.24 11.80
N VAL A 96 20.05 -11.11 10.83
CA VAL A 96 18.70 -11.39 10.33
C VAL A 96 18.48 -12.88 10.08
N THR A 97 17.36 -13.42 10.54
CA THR A 97 16.90 -14.78 10.22
C THR A 97 15.85 -14.74 9.13
N VAL A 98 16.08 -15.46 8.02
CA VAL A 98 15.08 -15.64 6.96
C VAL A 98 14.19 -16.83 7.29
N ILE A 99 12.88 -16.62 7.33
CA ILE A 99 11.86 -17.64 7.60
C ILE A 99 11.08 -17.93 6.33
N ILE A 100 11.08 -19.18 5.88
CA ILE A 100 10.44 -19.63 4.64
C ILE A 100 9.38 -20.68 4.99
N PRO A 101 8.08 -20.31 5.03
CA PRO A 101 7.01 -21.29 5.12
C PRO A 101 6.90 -22.06 3.80
N VAL A 102 6.80 -23.38 3.86
CA VAL A 102 6.65 -24.22 2.67
C VAL A 102 5.69 -25.37 2.92
N ARG A 103 4.96 -25.74 1.88
CA ARG A 103 4.14 -26.94 1.83
C ARG A 103 4.07 -27.51 0.43
N ASP A 104 4.48 -28.77 0.25
CA ASP A 104 4.38 -29.53 -1.01
C ASP A 104 5.04 -28.85 -2.25
N ARG A 105 6.13 -28.05 -2.05
CA ARG A 105 6.77 -27.24 -3.11
C ARG A 105 8.31 -27.29 -3.06
N PRO A 106 8.93 -28.49 -3.19
CA PRO A 106 10.39 -28.58 -3.08
C PRO A 106 11.13 -27.85 -4.21
N ALA A 107 10.58 -27.80 -5.43
CA ALA A 107 11.24 -27.14 -6.56
C ALA A 107 11.22 -25.59 -6.41
N GLU A 108 10.11 -25.03 -5.94
CA GLU A 108 10.01 -23.60 -5.61
C GLU A 108 10.96 -23.24 -4.49
N LEU A 109 10.99 -24.03 -3.40
CA LEU A 109 11.88 -23.87 -2.29
C LEU A 109 13.36 -23.88 -2.72
N ALA A 110 13.75 -24.80 -3.61
CA ALA A 110 15.12 -24.87 -4.13
C ALA A 110 15.53 -23.56 -4.84
N ARG A 111 14.63 -22.99 -5.66
CA ARG A 111 14.89 -21.71 -6.34
C ARG A 111 14.97 -20.55 -5.36
N CYS A 112 14.09 -20.51 -4.36
CA CYS A 112 14.09 -19.51 -3.31
C CYS A 112 15.43 -19.53 -2.55
N LEU A 113 15.85 -20.71 -2.10
CA LEU A 113 17.09 -20.90 -1.35
C LEU A 113 18.34 -20.57 -2.16
N ALA A 114 18.35 -20.86 -3.46
CA ALA A 114 19.46 -20.48 -4.35
C ALA A 114 19.69 -18.96 -4.39
N GLY A 115 18.63 -18.15 -4.23
CA GLY A 115 18.73 -16.68 -4.14
C GLY A 115 19.14 -16.16 -2.76
N LEU A 116 19.34 -17.04 -1.78
CA LEU A 116 19.68 -16.71 -0.38
C LEU A 116 21.10 -17.12 0.03
N ALA A 117 22.00 -17.36 -0.93
CA ALA A 117 23.36 -17.82 -0.64
C ALA A 117 24.13 -16.93 0.35
N ASP A 118 23.80 -15.63 0.40
CA ASP A 118 24.41 -14.65 1.30
C ASP A 118 23.66 -14.48 2.64
N ALA A 119 22.51 -15.14 2.82
CA ALA A 119 21.73 -15.01 4.06
C ALA A 119 22.41 -15.82 5.20
N PRO A 120 22.63 -15.18 6.37
CA PRO A 120 23.40 -15.83 7.44
C PRO A 120 22.64 -16.96 8.15
N TRP A 121 21.31 -16.82 8.27
CA TRP A 121 20.45 -17.74 8.98
C TRP A 121 19.16 -17.97 8.22
N VAL A 122 18.87 -19.22 7.85
CA VAL A 122 17.65 -19.60 7.13
C VAL A 122 16.93 -20.71 7.88
N ILE A 123 15.66 -20.47 8.19
CA ILE A 123 14.75 -21.44 8.80
C ILE A 123 13.63 -21.74 7.78
N VAL A 124 13.59 -22.97 7.29
CA VAL A 124 12.49 -23.49 6.49
C VAL A 124 11.45 -24.09 7.44
N VAL A 125 10.22 -23.61 7.38
CA VAL A 125 9.11 -24.17 8.17
C VAL A 125 8.22 -25.00 7.26
N ASP A 126 8.35 -26.34 7.38
CA ASP A 126 7.54 -27.30 6.64
C ASP A 126 6.17 -27.46 7.31
N ASP A 127 5.14 -26.90 6.73
CA ASP A 127 3.77 -26.90 7.25
C ASP A 127 2.97 -28.14 6.82
N GLY A 128 3.48 -29.32 7.19
CA GLY A 128 2.81 -30.58 6.95
C GLY A 128 2.85 -31.04 5.49
N SER A 129 3.98 -30.91 4.80
CA SER A 129 4.15 -31.46 3.44
C SER A 129 4.00 -32.97 3.41
N ARG A 130 3.47 -33.52 2.32
CA ARG A 130 3.32 -34.95 2.09
C ARG A 130 4.67 -35.64 1.93
N ASP A 131 5.58 -35.02 1.18
CA ASP A 131 6.95 -35.47 0.99
C ASP A 131 7.91 -34.61 1.84
N GLN A 132 8.00 -34.95 3.12
CA GLN A 132 8.92 -34.33 4.05
C GLN A 132 10.38 -34.51 3.65
N ALA A 133 10.73 -35.68 3.10
CA ALA A 133 12.10 -35.97 2.75
C ALA A 133 12.62 -35.06 1.64
N ALA A 134 11.78 -34.78 0.63
CA ALA A 134 12.12 -33.82 -0.42
C ALA A 134 12.37 -32.42 0.12
N ILE A 135 11.52 -31.92 1.03
CA ILE A 135 11.73 -30.59 1.66
C ILE A 135 13.01 -30.58 2.48
N SER A 136 13.24 -31.60 3.33
CA SER A 136 14.44 -31.68 4.16
C SER A 136 15.73 -31.77 3.34
N SER A 137 15.72 -32.55 2.25
CA SER A 137 16.86 -32.69 1.34
C SER A 137 17.22 -31.34 0.67
N VAL A 138 16.22 -30.61 0.16
CA VAL A 138 16.42 -29.31 -0.46
C VAL A 138 16.98 -28.30 0.55
N ALA A 139 16.42 -28.24 1.75
CA ALA A 139 16.87 -27.32 2.79
C ALA A 139 18.31 -27.64 3.23
N ALA A 140 18.63 -28.93 3.47
CA ALA A 140 19.96 -29.37 3.86
C ALA A 140 21.02 -29.02 2.80
N SER A 141 20.70 -29.20 1.52
CA SER A 141 21.60 -28.84 0.41
C SER A 141 21.95 -27.35 0.37
N ALA A 142 21.10 -26.48 0.93
CA ALA A 142 21.31 -25.05 1.04
C ALA A 142 21.82 -24.62 2.44
N GLY A 143 22.10 -25.56 3.34
CA GLY A 143 22.54 -25.25 4.71
C GLY A 143 21.45 -24.61 5.59
N ALA A 144 20.17 -24.72 5.21
CA ALA A 144 19.03 -24.17 5.96
C ALA A 144 18.55 -25.17 7.04
N SER A 145 18.14 -24.64 8.19
CA SER A 145 17.48 -25.43 9.24
C SER A 145 16.02 -25.70 8.88
N VAL A 146 15.51 -26.88 9.27
CA VAL A 146 14.11 -27.25 9.02
C VAL A 146 13.35 -27.40 10.33
N LEU A 147 12.22 -26.70 10.43
CA LEU A 147 11.23 -26.91 11.48
C LEU A 147 9.99 -27.57 10.87
N ARG A 148 9.67 -28.77 11.36
CA ARG A 148 8.50 -29.53 10.92
C ARG A 148 7.28 -29.24 11.78
N ARG A 149 6.19 -28.85 11.16
CA ARG A 149 4.85 -28.85 11.74
C ARG A 149 4.15 -30.17 11.34
N PRO A 150 3.62 -30.94 12.27
CA PRO A 150 3.02 -32.24 11.95
C PRO A 150 1.70 -32.09 11.16
N VAL A 151 0.97 -30.98 11.39
CA VAL A 151 -0.31 -30.67 10.78
C VAL A 151 -0.23 -29.30 10.12
N ASN A 152 -0.82 -29.20 8.92
CA ASN A 152 -0.95 -27.93 8.21
C ASN A 152 -1.80 -26.94 9.01
N GLY A 153 -1.22 -25.81 9.37
CA GLY A 153 -1.87 -24.69 10.02
C GLY A 153 -2.00 -23.45 9.14
N GLY A 154 -1.47 -23.51 7.93
CA GLY A 154 -1.44 -22.39 6.99
C GLY A 154 -0.26 -21.44 7.17
N PRO A 155 -0.13 -20.44 6.27
CA PRO A 155 1.05 -19.57 6.20
C PRO A 155 1.27 -18.74 7.49
N ALA A 156 0.22 -18.29 8.14
CA ALA A 156 0.30 -17.54 9.39
C ALA A 156 0.96 -18.36 10.50
N ALA A 157 0.47 -19.58 10.72
CA ALA A 157 0.98 -20.48 11.74
C ALA A 157 2.42 -20.94 11.46
N ALA A 158 2.76 -21.17 10.19
CA ALA A 158 4.12 -21.50 9.79
C ALA A 158 5.09 -20.33 10.03
N ARG A 159 4.69 -19.09 9.65
CA ARG A 159 5.51 -17.89 9.93
C ARG A 159 5.70 -17.67 11.45
N ASN A 160 4.65 -17.87 12.25
CA ASN A 160 4.73 -17.76 13.71
C ASN A 160 5.66 -18.81 14.32
N THR A 161 5.64 -20.05 13.81
CA THR A 161 6.57 -21.12 14.25
C THR A 161 8.02 -20.70 14.00
N GLY A 162 8.33 -20.17 12.83
CA GLY A 162 9.67 -19.67 12.51
C GLY A 162 10.04 -18.42 13.33
N LEU A 163 9.11 -17.50 13.55
CA LEU A 163 9.32 -16.31 14.38
C LEU A 163 9.68 -16.64 15.82
N ALA A 164 9.04 -17.65 16.38
CA ALA A 164 9.34 -18.11 17.74
C ALA A 164 10.75 -18.73 17.86
N ALA A 165 11.23 -19.37 16.79
CA ALA A 165 12.53 -20.03 16.75
C ALA A 165 13.69 -19.10 16.33
N ALA A 166 13.41 -17.92 15.82
CA ALA A 166 14.45 -16.97 15.41
C ALA A 166 15.05 -16.26 16.63
N ASP A 167 16.38 -16.18 16.72
CA ASP A 167 17.09 -15.51 17.82
C ASP A 167 17.61 -14.11 17.46
N THR A 168 17.59 -13.76 16.18
CA THR A 168 18.09 -12.47 15.67
C THR A 168 17.11 -11.33 15.92
N PRO A 169 17.58 -10.07 16.06
CA PRO A 169 16.72 -8.90 16.26
C PRO A 169 15.86 -8.55 15.05
N LEU A 170 16.29 -8.97 13.86
CA LEU A 170 15.53 -8.83 12.62
C LEU A 170 15.14 -10.20 12.08
N VAL A 171 13.93 -10.26 11.49
CA VAL A 171 13.39 -11.46 10.85
C VAL A 171 12.89 -11.08 9.46
N ALA A 172 13.25 -11.87 8.46
CA ALA A 172 12.75 -11.72 7.11
C ALA A 172 11.80 -12.87 6.77
N PHE A 173 10.52 -12.59 6.60
CA PHE A 173 9.57 -13.57 6.05
C PHE A 173 9.69 -13.57 4.53
N LEU A 174 9.72 -14.78 3.95
CA LEU A 174 9.85 -14.96 2.50
C LEU A 174 9.04 -16.18 2.06
N ASP A 175 8.11 -16.00 1.13
CA ASP A 175 7.34 -17.13 0.60
C ASP A 175 8.24 -18.04 -0.27
N SER A 176 8.01 -19.35 -0.22
CA SER A 176 8.83 -20.34 -0.93
C SER A 176 8.79 -20.24 -2.47
N ASP A 177 7.84 -19.51 -3.05
CA ASP A 177 7.71 -19.22 -4.47
C ASP A 177 8.27 -17.84 -4.87
N CYS A 178 9.03 -17.22 -3.96
CA CYS A 178 9.77 -15.99 -4.18
C CYS A 178 11.26 -16.24 -4.41
N VAL A 179 11.87 -15.43 -5.26
CA VAL A 179 13.32 -15.44 -5.52
C VAL A 179 13.88 -14.04 -5.25
N PRO A 180 14.74 -13.90 -4.24
CA PRO A 180 15.35 -12.62 -3.90
C PRO A 180 16.18 -12.05 -5.07
N GLY A 181 16.03 -10.76 -5.33
CA GLY A 181 16.93 -10.03 -6.20
C GLY A 181 18.29 -9.75 -5.54
N PRO A 182 19.36 -9.53 -6.31
CA PRO A 182 20.68 -9.22 -5.76
C PRO A 182 20.64 -8.03 -4.79
N GLY A 183 21.31 -8.13 -3.65
CA GLY A 183 21.44 -7.05 -2.67
C GLY A 183 20.13 -6.64 -1.97
N TRP A 184 19.09 -7.47 -1.99
CA TRP A 184 17.79 -7.12 -1.42
C TRP A 184 17.85 -6.79 0.08
N LEU A 185 18.65 -7.52 0.85
CA LEU A 185 18.86 -7.21 2.27
C LEU A 185 19.66 -5.92 2.44
N ASP A 186 20.68 -5.69 1.64
CA ASP A 186 21.49 -4.48 1.70
C ASP A 186 20.66 -3.21 1.44
N ALA A 187 19.63 -3.32 0.61
CA ALA A 187 18.71 -2.22 0.36
C ALA A 187 17.68 -2.01 1.50
N LEU A 188 17.28 -3.08 2.21
CA LEU A 188 16.22 -2.99 3.23
C LEU A 188 16.76 -2.75 4.64
N LEU A 189 17.88 -3.37 5.01
CA LEU A 189 18.41 -3.31 6.38
C LEU A 189 18.76 -1.90 6.86
N PRO A 190 19.30 -0.98 6.03
CA PRO A 190 19.60 0.38 6.46
C PRO A 190 18.39 1.18 6.98
N HIS A 191 17.16 0.78 6.61
CA HIS A 191 15.95 1.40 7.16
C HIS A 191 15.82 1.21 8.68
N PHE A 192 16.36 0.14 9.24
CA PHE A 192 16.27 -0.20 10.66
C PHE A 192 17.27 0.59 11.53
N ALA A 193 18.13 1.43 10.93
CA ALA A 193 18.85 2.46 11.66
C ALA A 193 17.90 3.50 12.29
N ASP A 194 16.70 3.67 11.73
CA ASP A 194 15.60 4.38 12.38
C ASP A 194 14.88 3.43 13.34
N PRO A 195 14.99 3.63 14.67
CA PRO A 195 14.41 2.71 15.66
C PRO A 195 12.88 2.66 15.57
N ALA A 196 12.23 3.67 15.00
CA ALA A 196 10.78 3.65 14.79
C ALA A 196 10.33 2.75 13.62
N VAL A 197 11.24 2.25 12.79
CA VAL A 197 10.90 1.34 11.69
C VAL A 197 10.74 -0.07 12.23
N GLY A 198 9.51 -0.57 12.19
CA GLY A 198 9.15 -1.93 12.61
C GLY A 198 9.19 -2.94 11.46
N ALA A 199 8.94 -2.51 10.22
CA ALA A 199 8.99 -3.40 9.07
C ALA A 199 9.31 -2.66 7.75
N VAL A 200 9.93 -3.39 6.81
CA VAL A 200 10.23 -2.90 5.45
C VAL A 200 9.95 -4.00 4.45
N ALA A 201 9.22 -3.68 3.37
CA ALA A 201 8.90 -4.59 2.29
C ALA A 201 9.60 -4.19 0.98
N PRO A 202 10.10 -5.16 0.19
CA PRO A 202 10.60 -4.96 -1.16
C PRO A 202 9.46 -4.87 -2.18
N ARG A 203 9.79 -4.53 -3.41
CA ARG A 203 8.89 -4.63 -4.55
C ARG A 203 8.80 -6.08 -5.03
N ILE A 204 7.58 -6.58 -5.18
CA ILE A 204 7.34 -7.90 -5.78
C ILE A 204 7.14 -7.72 -7.28
N VAL A 205 7.97 -8.42 -8.06
CA VAL A 205 7.95 -8.38 -9.53
C VAL A 205 7.77 -9.81 -10.08
N PRO A 206 7.38 -9.99 -11.35
CA PRO A 206 7.38 -11.32 -11.95
C PRO A 206 8.79 -11.91 -11.93
N HIS A 207 8.92 -13.18 -11.52
CA HIS A 207 10.21 -13.89 -11.59
C HIS A 207 10.64 -14.11 -13.02
N GLU A 208 9.68 -14.47 -13.89
CA GLU A 208 9.91 -14.69 -15.31
C GLU A 208 8.86 -13.98 -16.17
N ALA A 209 9.30 -13.48 -17.33
CA ALA A 209 8.39 -12.92 -18.34
C ALA A 209 7.61 -14.05 -19.01
N GLY A 210 6.40 -14.27 -18.59
CA GLY A 210 5.55 -15.31 -19.16
C GLY A 210 5.03 -14.99 -20.56
N ARG A 211 4.86 -16.02 -21.41
CA ARG A 211 4.41 -15.87 -22.81
C ARG A 211 2.89 -15.82 -22.97
N SER A 212 2.13 -16.38 -22.01
CA SER A 212 0.66 -16.37 -22.09
C SER A 212 0.10 -14.96 -21.90
N TRP A 213 -1.10 -14.72 -22.42
CA TRP A 213 -1.77 -13.43 -22.25
C TRP A 213 -2.01 -13.09 -20.76
N LEU A 214 -2.31 -14.11 -19.95
CA LEU A 214 -2.52 -13.94 -18.52
C LEU A 214 -1.22 -13.63 -17.77
N ALA A 215 -0.11 -14.28 -18.17
CA ALA A 215 1.21 -13.96 -17.62
C ALA A 215 1.65 -12.53 -17.97
N ARG A 216 1.34 -12.05 -19.17
CA ARG A 216 1.61 -10.66 -19.58
C ARG A 216 0.74 -9.67 -18.80
N TYR A 217 -0.52 -10.03 -18.55
CA TYR A 217 -1.39 -9.23 -17.69
C TYR A 217 -0.87 -9.15 -16.25
N GLU A 218 -0.54 -10.30 -15.63
CA GLU A 218 0.03 -10.35 -14.27
C GLU A 218 1.35 -9.59 -14.18
N GLY A 219 2.19 -9.69 -15.22
CA GLY A 219 3.44 -8.92 -15.26
C GLY A 219 3.26 -7.40 -15.26
N ALA A 220 2.13 -6.92 -15.80
CA ALA A 220 1.82 -5.49 -15.85
C ALA A 220 0.93 -4.99 -14.70
N SER A 221 0.10 -5.87 -14.13
CA SER A 221 -0.98 -5.49 -13.19
C SER A 221 -1.10 -6.46 -12.01
N SER A 222 0.02 -7.02 -11.55
CA SER A 222 0.03 -7.87 -10.35
C SER A 222 -0.47 -7.10 -9.14
N THR A 223 -1.35 -7.72 -8.36
CA THR A 223 -1.81 -7.18 -7.07
C THR A 223 -0.72 -7.19 -6.00
N LEU A 224 0.41 -7.85 -6.24
CA LEU A 224 1.55 -7.90 -5.35
C LEU A 224 2.55 -6.76 -5.63
N ASP A 225 2.54 -6.18 -6.84
CA ASP A 225 3.42 -5.07 -7.19
C ASP A 225 2.84 -3.73 -6.71
N MET A 226 3.46 -3.15 -5.69
CA MET A 226 3.07 -1.86 -5.12
C MET A 226 3.68 -0.64 -5.86
N GLY A 227 4.30 -0.87 -7.03
CA GLY A 227 4.84 0.17 -7.90
C GLY A 227 6.29 0.56 -7.60
N GLN A 228 6.79 1.57 -8.34
CA GLN A 228 8.21 1.95 -8.35
C GLN A 228 8.57 3.06 -7.37
N ARG A 229 7.65 3.50 -6.51
CA ARG A 229 7.89 4.63 -5.62
C ARG A 229 7.91 4.20 -4.16
N PRO A 230 8.92 4.61 -3.38
CA PRO A 230 8.95 4.32 -1.96
C PRO A 230 7.75 4.97 -1.25
N SER A 231 7.29 4.34 -0.17
CA SER A 231 6.13 4.83 0.57
C SER A 231 6.20 4.44 2.04
N ILE A 232 5.52 5.23 2.87
CA ILE A 232 5.02 4.73 4.16
C ILE A 232 3.82 3.82 3.88
N VAL A 233 3.75 2.69 4.58
CA VAL A 233 2.66 1.70 4.42
C VAL A 233 1.61 1.92 5.50
N ARG A 234 0.39 2.24 5.08
CA ARG A 234 -0.77 2.37 5.99
C ARG A 234 -2.06 2.51 5.17
N PRO A 235 -3.23 2.22 5.74
CA PRO A 235 -4.50 2.47 5.07
C PRO A 235 -4.61 3.90 4.54
N GLY A 236 -4.99 4.05 3.28
CA GLY A 236 -5.17 5.36 2.63
C GLY A 236 -3.87 6.06 2.20
N SER A 237 -2.69 5.43 2.31
CA SER A 237 -1.46 5.89 1.68
C SER A 237 -1.37 5.39 0.22
N ARG A 238 -0.28 5.77 -0.49
CA ARG A 238 0.02 5.25 -1.85
C ARG A 238 0.15 3.73 -1.84
N VAL A 239 0.81 3.19 -0.83
CA VAL A 239 0.93 1.76 -0.58
C VAL A 239 0.11 1.43 0.67
N PRO A 240 -1.16 1.02 0.52
CA PRO A 240 -2.05 0.83 1.68
C PRO A 240 -1.70 -0.41 2.50
N TYR A 241 -1.06 -1.40 1.91
CA TYR A 241 -0.56 -2.63 2.52
C TYR A 241 0.63 -3.14 1.71
N VAL A 242 1.33 -4.13 2.23
CA VAL A 242 2.35 -4.90 1.50
C VAL A 242 2.05 -6.38 1.65
N PRO A 243 2.30 -7.19 0.59
CA PRO A 243 2.08 -8.63 0.65
C PRO A 243 3.09 -9.30 1.58
N GLY A 244 2.66 -10.37 2.23
CA GLY A 244 3.52 -11.22 3.07
C GLY A 244 4.53 -12.07 2.29
N ALA A 245 4.56 -11.91 0.97
CA ALA A 245 5.49 -12.63 0.09
C ALA A 245 6.96 -12.34 0.40
N ALA A 246 7.28 -11.10 0.84
CA ALA A 246 8.58 -10.74 1.41
C ALA A 246 8.44 -9.53 2.35
N LEU A 247 8.94 -9.64 3.57
CA LEU A 247 8.86 -8.60 4.58
C LEU A 247 9.96 -8.76 5.63
N VAL A 248 10.81 -7.76 5.80
CA VAL A 248 11.77 -7.71 6.91
C VAL A 248 11.11 -6.99 8.08
N VAL A 249 11.21 -7.57 9.28
CA VAL A 249 10.51 -7.10 10.48
C VAL A 249 11.46 -7.06 11.67
N ARG A 250 11.40 -6.03 12.47
CA ARG A 250 12.02 -6.00 13.80
C ARG A 250 11.27 -6.98 14.71
N LYS A 251 11.98 -7.97 15.28
CA LYS A 251 11.37 -9.07 16.08
C LYS A 251 10.49 -8.52 17.20
N GLU A 252 10.94 -7.49 17.92
CA GLU A 252 10.15 -6.84 18.98
C GLU A 252 8.85 -6.21 18.46
N ALA A 253 8.84 -5.71 17.22
CA ALA A 253 7.65 -5.14 16.60
C ALA A 253 6.62 -6.21 16.22
N ALA A 254 7.06 -7.44 15.92
CA ALA A 254 6.18 -8.52 15.49
C ALA A 254 5.12 -8.89 16.55
N GLY A 255 5.41 -8.66 17.85
CA GLY A 255 4.47 -8.90 18.95
C GLY A 255 3.91 -10.33 18.93
N ALA A 256 2.58 -10.46 18.83
CA ALA A 256 1.91 -11.76 18.77
C ALA A 256 2.01 -12.49 17.41
N GLY A 257 2.75 -11.94 16.45
CA GLY A 257 2.89 -12.52 15.12
C GLY A 257 1.63 -12.35 14.23
N PHE A 258 1.47 -13.27 13.30
CA PHE A 258 0.35 -13.30 12.35
C PHE A 258 -0.92 -13.89 12.97
N ALA A 259 -2.08 -13.44 12.54
CA ALA A 259 -3.38 -13.94 12.99
C ALA A 259 -3.69 -15.31 12.33
N GLU A 260 -3.61 -16.39 13.10
CA GLU A 260 -3.78 -17.76 12.59
C GLU A 260 -5.22 -18.12 12.25
N ASP A 261 -6.20 -17.35 12.75
CA ASP A 261 -7.61 -17.45 12.41
C ASP A 261 -7.98 -16.81 11.04
N MET A 262 -6.99 -16.21 10.36
CA MET A 262 -7.14 -15.65 9.02
C MET A 262 -6.46 -16.54 7.98
N GLN A 263 -7.24 -17.06 7.03
CA GLN A 263 -6.72 -17.86 5.93
C GLN A 263 -6.15 -17.00 4.77
N VAL A 264 -6.62 -15.77 4.65
CA VAL A 264 -6.22 -14.79 3.64
C VAL A 264 -6.26 -13.39 4.25
N GLY A 265 -5.24 -12.57 3.96
CA GLY A 265 -5.12 -11.20 4.45
C GLY A 265 -4.49 -11.11 5.84
N GLU A 266 -3.92 -12.19 6.35
CA GLU A 266 -3.15 -12.24 7.60
C GLU A 266 -1.94 -11.32 7.57
N ASP A 267 -1.35 -11.13 6.40
CA ASP A 267 -0.23 -10.22 6.12
C ASP A 267 -0.67 -8.75 6.17
N VAL A 268 -1.81 -8.43 5.58
CA VAL A 268 -2.41 -7.09 5.65
C VAL A 268 -2.77 -6.74 7.09
N ASP A 269 -3.43 -7.66 7.83
CA ASP A 269 -3.74 -7.49 9.24
C ASP A 269 -2.47 -7.25 10.07
N PHE A 270 -1.43 -8.05 9.85
CA PHE A 270 -0.16 -7.93 10.56
C PHE A 270 0.48 -6.55 10.36
N VAL A 271 0.60 -6.09 9.12
CA VAL A 271 1.18 -4.79 8.77
C VAL A 271 0.36 -3.63 9.35
N TRP A 272 -0.96 -3.71 9.33
CA TRP A 272 -1.80 -2.66 9.91
C TRP A 272 -1.77 -2.65 11.44
N ARG A 273 -1.63 -3.81 12.09
CA ARG A 273 -1.40 -3.88 13.54
C ARG A 273 -0.07 -3.24 13.94
N LEU A 274 1.01 -3.49 13.20
CA LEU A 274 2.29 -2.81 13.40
C LEU A 274 2.10 -1.28 13.39
N GLY A 275 1.43 -0.76 12.36
CA GLY A 275 1.13 0.67 12.24
C GLY A 275 0.26 1.20 13.38
N ALA A 276 -0.75 0.46 13.82
CA ALA A 276 -1.63 0.81 14.93
C ALA A 276 -0.90 0.82 16.29
N SER A 277 0.11 -0.04 16.46
CA SER A 277 0.98 -0.08 17.64
C SER A 277 2.08 1.01 17.64
N GLY A 278 2.09 1.90 16.64
CA GLY A 278 3.04 3.02 16.57
C GLY A 278 4.31 2.75 15.77
N TRP A 279 4.51 1.54 15.26
CA TRP A 279 5.63 1.23 14.37
C TRP A 279 5.44 1.82 12.98
N ARG A 280 6.54 2.14 12.30
CA ARG A 280 6.53 2.58 10.90
C ARG A 280 6.80 1.38 10.00
N VAL A 281 5.91 1.16 9.07
CA VAL A 281 6.10 0.18 7.99
C VAL A 281 6.44 0.92 6.72
N ARG A 282 7.51 0.51 6.04
CA ARG A 282 7.98 1.15 4.82
C ARG A 282 7.96 0.18 3.65
N TYR A 283 7.80 0.73 2.47
CA TYR A 283 7.96 0.04 1.21
C TYR A 283 9.12 0.67 0.45
N ASP A 284 10.10 -0.13 0.06
CA ASP A 284 11.23 0.34 -0.74
C ASP A 284 11.39 -0.50 -2.00
N PRO A 285 11.09 0.07 -3.18
CA PRO A 285 11.23 -0.62 -4.47
C PRO A 285 12.67 -0.77 -4.96
N ALA A 286 13.67 -0.22 -4.27
CA ALA A 286 15.08 -0.47 -4.57
C ALA A 286 15.45 -1.95 -4.37
N ALA A 287 14.83 -2.60 -3.40
CA ALA A 287 14.87 -4.05 -3.27
C ALA A 287 13.77 -4.70 -4.12
N THR A 288 14.11 -5.74 -4.85
CA THR A 288 13.15 -6.51 -5.66
C THR A 288 13.10 -7.97 -5.28
N MET A 289 11.91 -8.57 -5.43
CA MET A 289 11.65 -9.96 -5.16
C MET A 289 10.87 -10.56 -6.33
N GLY A 290 11.46 -11.52 -7.04
CA GLY A 290 10.80 -12.24 -8.12
C GLY A 290 9.75 -13.20 -7.55
N HIS A 291 8.51 -13.15 -8.04
CA HIS A 291 7.42 -14.04 -7.62
C HIS A 291 6.88 -14.83 -8.81
N GLN A 292 6.65 -16.12 -8.60
CA GLN A 292 6.07 -16.98 -9.64
C GLN A 292 4.56 -16.81 -9.71
N HIS A 293 4.07 -16.13 -10.76
CA HIS A 293 2.65 -15.90 -10.95
C HIS A 293 1.88 -17.16 -11.37
N ARG A 294 0.64 -17.26 -10.93
CA ARG A 294 -0.30 -18.28 -11.40
C ARG A 294 -0.82 -17.89 -12.76
N VAL A 295 -0.58 -18.73 -13.76
CA VAL A 295 -0.91 -18.45 -15.16
C VAL A 295 -2.04 -19.33 -15.72
N ARG A 296 -2.62 -20.20 -14.89
CA ARG A 296 -3.82 -20.96 -15.23
C ARG A 296 -5.05 -20.18 -14.82
N LEU A 297 -5.94 -19.89 -15.77
CA LEU A 297 -7.09 -18.98 -15.56
C LEU A 297 -7.96 -19.39 -14.37
N ARG A 298 -8.25 -20.67 -14.19
CA ARG A 298 -9.08 -21.17 -13.07
C ARG A 298 -8.42 -20.91 -11.71
N GLU A 299 -7.14 -21.23 -11.58
CA GLU A 299 -6.38 -21.04 -10.34
C GLU A 299 -6.19 -19.55 -10.04
N TRP A 300 -5.93 -18.76 -11.07
CA TRP A 300 -5.80 -17.31 -10.96
C TRP A 300 -7.11 -16.65 -10.50
N PHE A 301 -8.24 -17.00 -11.15
CA PHE A 301 -9.54 -16.47 -10.77
C PHE A 301 -9.96 -16.87 -9.36
N ALA A 302 -9.75 -18.14 -8.97
CA ALA A 302 -10.00 -18.62 -7.62
C ALA A 302 -9.20 -17.81 -6.59
N ARG A 303 -7.91 -17.53 -6.87
CA ARG A 303 -7.08 -16.73 -5.97
C ARG A 303 -7.55 -15.29 -5.85
N ARG A 304 -8.08 -14.67 -6.93
CA ARG A 304 -8.70 -13.34 -6.86
C ARG A 304 -9.93 -13.34 -5.95
N LYS A 305 -10.74 -14.38 -6.06
CA LYS A 305 -11.89 -14.58 -5.18
C LYS A 305 -11.45 -14.74 -3.72
N ASP A 306 -10.44 -15.58 -3.46
CA ASP A 306 -9.88 -15.76 -2.10
C ASP A 306 -9.43 -14.42 -1.50
N TYR A 307 -8.69 -13.59 -2.27
CA TYR A 307 -8.30 -12.25 -1.80
C TYR A 307 -9.50 -11.38 -1.43
N GLY A 308 -10.58 -11.46 -2.19
CA GLY A 308 -11.81 -10.73 -1.88
C GLY A 308 -12.44 -11.12 -0.55
N THR A 309 -12.40 -12.41 -0.16
CA THR A 309 -13.02 -12.89 1.10
C THR A 309 -12.42 -12.23 2.35
N SER A 310 -11.15 -11.82 2.30
CA SER A 310 -10.46 -11.16 3.41
C SER A 310 -11.04 -9.77 3.75
N ALA A 311 -11.71 -9.11 2.80
CA ALA A 311 -12.17 -7.73 2.96
C ALA A 311 -13.09 -7.54 4.18
N ALA A 312 -13.98 -8.49 4.43
CA ALA A 312 -14.89 -8.43 5.57
C ALA A 312 -14.17 -8.62 6.91
N ALA A 313 -13.25 -9.57 6.99
CA ALA A 313 -12.46 -9.82 8.19
C ALA A 313 -11.55 -8.61 8.51
N LEU A 314 -10.88 -8.07 7.49
CA LEU A 314 -10.03 -6.89 7.63
C LEU A 314 -10.81 -5.64 8.05
N GLU A 315 -12.00 -5.40 7.48
CA GLU A 315 -12.84 -4.26 7.87
C GLU A 315 -13.36 -4.35 9.31
N LEU A 316 -13.63 -5.57 9.80
CA LEU A 316 -14.05 -5.78 11.19
C LEU A 316 -12.89 -5.55 12.18
N ARG A 317 -11.66 -5.93 11.80
CA ARG A 317 -10.45 -5.73 12.61
C ARG A 317 -9.92 -4.31 12.53
N HIS A 318 -10.03 -3.68 11.35
CA HIS A 318 -9.52 -2.34 11.04
C HIS A 318 -10.63 -1.46 10.45
N PRO A 319 -11.56 -0.95 11.26
CA PRO A 319 -12.74 -0.23 10.78
C PRO A 319 -12.40 0.97 9.90
N GLY A 320 -12.94 1.01 8.70
CA GLY A 320 -12.71 2.07 7.72
C GLY A 320 -11.46 1.91 6.86
N ALA A 321 -10.69 0.82 7.03
CA ALA A 321 -9.50 0.56 6.23
C ALA A 321 -9.80 -0.10 4.86
N VAL A 322 -10.90 -0.87 4.78
CA VAL A 322 -11.31 -1.58 3.56
C VAL A 322 -12.64 -1.04 3.06
N ARG A 323 -12.58 -0.02 2.23
CA ARG A 323 -13.77 0.60 1.62
C ARG A 323 -13.61 0.66 0.10
N PRO A 324 -14.70 0.42 -0.66
CA PRO A 324 -14.64 0.44 -2.12
C PRO A 324 -14.33 1.83 -2.67
N LEU A 325 -14.73 2.87 -1.94
CA LEU A 325 -14.55 4.26 -2.33
C LEU A 325 -14.34 5.14 -1.09
N TYR A 326 -13.31 5.97 -1.15
CA TYR A 326 -13.09 7.08 -0.23
C TYR A 326 -13.33 8.39 -1.00
N ALA A 327 -14.34 9.16 -0.61
CA ALA A 327 -14.66 10.41 -1.28
C ALA A 327 -15.01 11.52 -0.29
N SER A 328 -14.82 12.78 -0.71
CA SER A 328 -15.40 13.89 0.03
C SER A 328 -16.92 13.95 -0.23
N ILE A 329 -17.67 14.51 0.71
CA ILE A 329 -19.11 14.75 0.52
C ILE A 329 -19.38 15.63 -0.71
N TRP A 330 -18.49 16.59 -1.02
CA TRP A 330 -18.57 17.46 -2.19
C TRP A 330 -18.42 16.68 -3.49
N THR A 331 -17.40 15.80 -3.55
CA THR A 331 -17.17 14.90 -4.68
C THR A 331 -18.35 13.97 -4.90
N ALA A 332 -18.84 13.34 -3.83
CA ALA A 332 -19.99 12.44 -3.88
C ALA A 332 -21.26 13.16 -4.37
N ALA A 333 -21.54 14.35 -3.84
CA ALA A 333 -22.70 15.16 -4.26
C ALA A 333 -22.58 15.60 -5.73
N ALA A 334 -21.40 16.00 -6.18
CA ALA A 334 -21.18 16.39 -7.58
C ALA A 334 -21.41 15.21 -8.54
N TRP A 335 -20.89 14.01 -8.23
CA TRP A 335 -21.10 12.82 -9.05
C TRP A 335 -22.55 12.33 -9.00
N LEU A 336 -23.22 12.42 -7.83
CA LEU A 336 -24.63 12.08 -7.69
C LEU A 336 -25.51 13.01 -8.56
N ALA A 337 -25.27 14.33 -8.50
CA ALA A 337 -26.00 15.29 -9.32
C ALA A 337 -25.81 14.99 -10.82
N ALA A 338 -24.59 14.68 -11.26
CA ALA A 338 -24.33 14.28 -12.65
C ALA A 338 -25.04 12.97 -13.03
N ALA A 339 -25.05 11.97 -12.14
CA ALA A 339 -25.69 10.67 -12.37
C ALA A 339 -27.22 10.76 -12.52
N VAL A 340 -27.87 11.68 -11.79
CA VAL A 340 -29.32 11.91 -11.91
C VAL A 340 -29.71 12.89 -13.04
N GLY A 341 -28.72 13.30 -13.85
CA GLY A 341 -28.97 14.11 -15.07
C GLY A 341 -28.78 15.63 -14.91
N TYR A 342 -28.19 16.08 -13.79
CA TYR A 342 -27.89 17.48 -13.52
C TYR A 342 -26.39 17.80 -13.46
N PRO A 343 -25.61 17.62 -14.56
CA PRO A 343 -24.16 17.85 -14.53
C PRO A 343 -23.81 19.32 -14.21
N GLY A 344 -24.66 20.29 -14.59
CA GLY A 344 -24.49 21.70 -14.22
C GLY A 344 -24.52 21.91 -12.70
N ALA A 345 -25.46 21.25 -11.98
CA ALA A 345 -25.49 21.29 -10.53
C ALA A 345 -24.23 20.64 -9.91
N GLY A 346 -23.73 19.56 -10.50
CA GLY A 346 -22.45 18.94 -10.11
C GLY A 346 -21.27 19.90 -10.28
N ALA A 347 -21.23 20.67 -11.36
CA ALA A 347 -20.21 21.70 -11.57
C ALA A 347 -20.29 22.83 -10.53
N VAL A 348 -21.48 23.30 -10.18
CA VAL A 348 -21.70 24.31 -9.13
C VAL A 348 -21.22 23.77 -7.77
N VAL A 349 -21.58 22.53 -7.40
CA VAL A 349 -21.11 21.89 -6.15
C VAL A 349 -19.58 21.80 -6.12
N THR A 350 -18.95 21.42 -7.23
CA THR A 350 -17.49 21.36 -7.33
C THR A 350 -16.86 22.75 -7.21
N GLY A 351 -17.42 23.75 -7.87
CA GLY A 351 -16.97 25.15 -7.78
C GLY A 351 -17.06 25.71 -6.36
N THR A 352 -18.20 25.49 -5.68
CA THR A 352 -18.40 25.88 -4.28
C THR A 352 -17.39 25.21 -3.36
N GLY A 353 -17.19 23.88 -3.50
CA GLY A 353 -16.20 23.15 -2.74
C GLY A 353 -14.77 23.65 -2.97
N THR A 354 -14.45 24.03 -4.22
CA THR A 354 -13.16 24.63 -4.60
C THR A 354 -12.97 26.00 -3.94
N ALA A 355 -13.97 26.87 -3.96
CA ALA A 355 -13.91 28.19 -3.35
C ALA A 355 -13.75 28.13 -1.83
N LEU A 356 -14.50 27.23 -1.16
CA LEU A 356 -14.36 26.99 0.28
C LEU A 356 -12.98 26.45 0.65
N LEU A 357 -12.40 25.59 -0.18
CA LEU A 357 -11.06 25.08 0.00
C LEU A 357 -10.02 26.19 -0.23
N ALA A 358 -10.17 27.01 -1.28
CA ALA A 358 -9.29 28.14 -1.55
C ALA A 358 -9.26 29.12 -0.39
N ARG A 359 -10.42 29.45 0.18
CA ARG A 359 -10.51 30.32 1.38
C ARG A 359 -9.71 29.76 2.57
N ARG A 360 -9.79 28.43 2.81
CA ARG A 360 -9.04 27.78 3.90
C ARG A 360 -7.53 27.76 3.60
N LEU A 361 -7.16 27.48 2.36
CA LEU A 361 -5.76 27.45 1.97
C LEU A 361 -5.13 28.84 2.02
N ALA A 362 -5.87 29.90 1.64
CA ALA A 362 -5.42 31.27 1.75
C ALA A 362 -5.05 31.66 3.20
N GLN A 363 -5.82 31.19 4.19
CA GLN A 363 -5.48 31.36 5.61
C GLN A 363 -4.14 30.66 5.99
N VAL A 364 -3.82 29.54 5.34
CA VAL A 364 -2.58 28.81 5.58
C VAL A 364 -1.40 29.43 4.84
N THR A 365 -1.61 29.91 3.60
CA THR A 365 -0.56 30.54 2.78
C THR A 365 -0.34 32.00 3.15
N GLY A 366 -1.27 32.64 3.86
CA GLY A 366 -1.22 34.06 4.16
C GLY A 366 -1.65 34.96 2.98
N GLU A 367 -2.34 34.40 2.00
CA GLU A 367 -2.83 35.10 0.80
C GLU A 367 -4.25 35.65 1.01
N ASP A 368 -4.60 36.68 0.24
CA ASP A 368 -5.98 37.19 0.16
C ASP A 368 -6.82 36.27 -0.75
N TRP A 369 -7.76 35.52 -0.15
CA TRP A 369 -8.61 34.61 -0.87
C TRP A 369 -9.55 35.30 -1.89
N ALA A 370 -9.84 36.60 -1.69
CA ALA A 370 -10.69 37.37 -2.59
C ALA A 370 -9.97 37.75 -3.89
N ARG A 371 -8.66 37.55 -3.97
CA ARG A 371 -7.85 37.80 -5.18
C ARG A 371 -7.41 36.49 -5.81
N PRO A 372 -8.27 35.84 -6.63
CA PRO A 372 -7.96 34.51 -7.19
C PRO A 372 -6.84 34.54 -8.22
N ALA A 373 -6.67 35.66 -8.94
CA ALA A 373 -5.67 35.78 -10.01
C ALA A 373 -4.23 35.64 -9.40
N GLY A 374 -3.48 34.65 -9.86
CA GLY A 374 -2.11 34.40 -9.39
C GLY A 374 -1.98 33.75 -8.03
N SER A 375 -3.07 33.55 -7.26
CA SER A 375 -3.03 32.94 -5.93
C SER A 375 -2.63 31.46 -5.95
N ALA A 376 -1.66 31.09 -5.12
CA ALA A 376 -1.26 29.70 -4.94
C ALA A 376 -2.38 28.89 -4.26
N ALA A 377 -3.13 29.50 -3.34
CA ALA A 377 -4.27 28.89 -2.66
C ALA A 377 -5.36 28.48 -3.65
N TRP A 378 -5.71 29.34 -4.61
CA TRP A 378 -6.69 29.02 -5.64
C TRP A 378 -6.20 27.96 -6.62
N ARG A 379 -4.94 28.04 -7.09
CA ARG A 379 -4.36 27.00 -7.95
C ARG A 379 -4.36 25.64 -7.26
N LEU A 380 -4.01 25.61 -5.98
CA LEU A 380 -3.99 24.37 -5.20
C LEU A 380 -5.41 23.83 -4.97
N ALA A 381 -6.36 24.69 -4.63
CA ALA A 381 -7.77 24.32 -4.46
C ALA A 381 -8.39 23.77 -5.75
N ALA A 382 -8.14 24.43 -6.89
CA ALA A 382 -8.62 23.96 -8.19
C ALA A 382 -8.05 22.58 -8.56
N ARG A 383 -6.77 22.35 -8.31
CA ARG A 383 -6.16 21.02 -8.53
C ARG A 383 -6.72 19.96 -7.60
N GLN A 384 -6.92 20.28 -6.32
CA GLN A 384 -7.33 19.30 -5.31
C GLN A 384 -8.84 19.04 -5.31
N ALA A 385 -9.67 20.06 -5.37
CA ALA A 385 -11.13 19.89 -5.39
C ALA A 385 -11.64 19.68 -6.83
N GLY A 386 -11.28 20.54 -7.78
CA GLY A 386 -11.68 20.41 -9.18
C GLY A 386 -11.08 19.18 -9.84
N GLY A 387 -9.75 19.11 -9.90
CA GLY A 387 -9.03 17.97 -10.46
C GLY A 387 -9.30 16.67 -9.69
N GLY A 388 -9.40 16.73 -8.35
CA GLY A 388 -9.74 15.60 -7.51
C GLY A 388 -11.13 15.03 -7.76
N THR A 389 -12.13 15.89 -8.05
CA THR A 389 -13.48 15.44 -8.42
C THR A 389 -13.47 14.69 -9.75
N LEU A 390 -12.71 15.16 -10.74
CA LEU A 390 -12.54 14.45 -12.02
C LEU A 390 -11.74 13.16 -11.85
N ALA A 391 -10.65 13.19 -11.12
CA ALA A 391 -9.84 12.01 -10.82
C ALA A 391 -10.61 10.94 -10.05
N ALA A 392 -11.66 11.30 -9.30
CA ALA A 392 -12.55 10.35 -8.61
C ALA A 392 -13.30 9.41 -9.57
N ALA A 393 -13.34 9.70 -10.86
CA ALA A 393 -13.92 8.78 -11.86
C ALA A 393 -13.20 7.42 -11.88
N ARG A 394 -11.85 7.38 -11.76
CA ARG A 394 -11.09 6.12 -11.74
C ARG A 394 -11.47 5.26 -10.53
N PRO A 395 -11.33 5.70 -9.27
CA PRO A 395 -11.73 4.88 -8.12
C PRO A 395 -13.24 4.60 -8.05
N LEU A 396 -14.10 5.48 -8.58
CA LEU A 396 -15.52 5.20 -8.71
C LEU A 396 -15.76 4.05 -9.70
N GLY A 397 -15.14 4.08 -10.87
CA GLY A 397 -15.20 3.00 -11.85
C GLY A 397 -14.69 1.67 -11.26
N SER A 398 -13.55 1.70 -10.55
CA SER A 398 -13.04 0.53 -9.82
C SER A 398 -14.01 0.05 -8.74
N ALA A 399 -14.65 0.92 -7.99
CA ALA A 399 -15.65 0.53 -6.98
C ALA A 399 -16.87 -0.13 -7.63
N ILE A 400 -17.29 0.35 -8.81
CA ILE A 400 -18.38 -0.24 -9.57
C ILE A 400 -17.99 -1.64 -10.07
N SER A 401 -16.83 -1.81 -10.71
CA SER A 401 -16.40 -3.10 -11.25
C SER A 401 -15.99 -4.10 -10.16
N ARG A 402 -15.31 -3.66 -9.10
CA ARG A 402 -14.78 -4.53 -8.04
C ARG A 402 -15.75 -4.82 -6.89
N THR A 403 -16.81 -4.03 -6.73
CA THR A 403 -17.70 -4.20 -5.56
C THR A 403 -19.17 -4.09 -5.92
N TRP A 404 -19.56 -3.11 -6.72
CA TRP A 404 -20.96 -2.74 -6.93
C TRP A 404 -21.58 -3.26 -8.21
N TRP A 405 -20.83 -4.00 -9.07
CA TRP A 405 -21.38 -4.52 -10.33
C TRP A 405 -22.65 -5.37 -10.13
N PRO A 406 -22.86 -6.13 -9.01
CA PRO A 406 -24.10 -6.87 -8.82
C PRO A 406 -25.34 -5.96 -8.71
N ALA A 407 -25.14 -4.69 -8.35
CA ALA A 407 -26.23 -3.67 -8.36
C ALA A 407 -26.19 -2.81 -9.64
N ALA A 408 -24.99 -2.50 -10.17
CA ALA A 408 -24.82 -1.63 -11.32
C ALA A 408 -25.35 -2.26 -12.63
N VAL A 409 -25.17 -3.56 -12.82
CA VAL A 409 -25.66 -4.28 -14.01
C VAL A 409 -27.18 -4.29 -14.09
N PRO A 410 -27.94 -4.70 -13.04
CA PRO A 410 -29.40 -4.58 -13.05
C PRO A 410 -29.90 -3.16 -13.25
N ALA A 411 -29.24 -2.16 -12.64
CA ALA A 411 -29.57 -0.75 -12.82
C ALA A 411 -29.38 -0.30 -14.28
N ALA A 412 -28.31 -0.73 -14.94
CA ALA A 412 -28.09 -0.43 -16.37
C ALA A 412 -29.10 -1.13 -17.28
N ILE A 413 -29.58 -2.31 -16.90
CA ILE A 413 -30.64 -3.01 -17.65
C ILE A 413 -31.97 -2.26 -17.52
N ALA A 414 -32.35 -1.88 -16.30
CA ALA A 414 -33.62 -1.23 -16.00
C ALA A 414 -33.67 0.23 -16.50
N VAL A 415 -32.55 0.95 -16.43
CA VAL A 415 -32.51 2.40 -16.73
C VAL A 415 -31.55 2.69 -17.90
N ARG A 416 -32.11 2.80 -19.11
CA ARG A 416 -31.33 2.97 -20.37
C ARG A 416 -30.32 4.12 -20.34
N ARG A 417 -30.67 5.26 -19.70
CA ARG A 417 -29.80 6.42 -19.56
C ARG A 417 -28.52 6.18 -18.75
N LEU A 418 -28.49 5.14 -17.90
CA LEU A 418 -27.29 4.79 -17.10
C LEU A 418 -26.29 3.91 -17.87
N ARG A 419 -26.67 3.32 -19.02
CA ARG A 419 -25.83 2.37 -19.77
C ARG A 419 -24.50 2.97 -20.19
N LEU A 420 -24.53 4.10 -20.90
CA LEU A 420 -23.32 4.76 -21.40
C LEU A 420 -22.43 5.29 -20.26
N PRO A 421 -22.96 6.04 -19.25
CA PRO A 421 -22.14 6.49 -18.14
C PRO A 421 -21.49 5.34 -17.35
N LEU A 422 -22.22 4.26 -17.07
CA LEU A 422 -21.68 3.11 -16.36
C LEU A 422 -20.64 2.37 -17.20
N ALA A 423 -20.90 2.17 -18.50
CA ALA A 423 -19.93 1.56 -19.41
C ALA A 423 -18.64 2.41 -19.47
N ALA A 424 -18.76 3.72 -19.60
CA ALA A 424 -17.60 4.63 -19.61
C ALA A 424 -16.81 4.55 -18.28
N LEU A 425 -17.50 4.59 -17.14
CA LEU A 425 -16.85 4.48 -15.82
C LEU A 425 -16.14 3.15 -15.59
N VAL A 426 -16.67 2.05 -16.15
CA VAL A 426 -16.08 0.70 -15.99
C VAL A 426 -14.95 0.47 -17.00
N LEU A 427 -15.07 0.94 -18.24
CA LEU A 427 -14.11 0.65 -19.31
C LEU A 427 -12.97 1.68 -19.40
N ALA A 428 -13.24 2.97 -19.08
CA ALA A 428 -12.21 3.99 -19.20
C ALA A 428 -11.00 3.76 -18.25
N PRO A 429 -11.18 3.41 -16.97
CA PRO A 429 -10.04 3.16 -16.08
C PRO A 429 -9.06 2.10 -16.59
N PRO A 430 -9.48 0.87 -16.97
CA PRO A 430 -8.55 -0.13 -17.49
C PRO A 430 -7.95 0.24 -18.85
N LEU A 431 -8.65 0.99 -19.70
CA LEU A 431 -8.10 1.51 -20.96
C LEU A 431 -7.00 2.56 -20.71
N LEU A 432 -7.25 3.49 -19.78
CA LEU A 432 -6.25 4.48 -19.38
C LEU A 432 -5.04 3.82 -18.72
N ASP A 433 -5.26 2.83 -17.87
CA ASP A 433 -4.18 2.05 -17.25
C ASP A 433 -3.34 1.30 -18.31
N TRP A 434 -3.98 0.75 -19.32
CA TRP A 434 -3.28 0.14 -20.46
C TRP A 434 -2.44 1.17 -21.25
N LEU A 435 -2.98 2.36 -21.50
CA LEU A 435 -2.27 3.45 -22.19
C LEU A 435 -1.06 3.95 -21.38
N ASP A 436 -1.20 4.03 -20.07
CA ASP A 436 -0.16 4.49 -19.15
C ASP A 436 0.97 3.45 -19.03
N ARG A 437 0.63 2.16 -18.85
CA ARG A 437 1.60 1.07 -18.65
C ARG A 437 2.19 0.49 -19.94
N ARG A 438 1.45 0.57 -21.03
CA ARG A 438 1.82 -0.02 -22.34
C ARG A 438 2.33 -1.46 -22.23
N PRO A 439 1.59 -2.36 -21.59
CA PRO A 439 2.02 -3.76 -21.43
C PRO A 439 2.13 -4.46 -22.77
N PRO A 440 2.93 -5.53 -22.90
CA PRO A 440 3.03 -6.35 -24.12
C PRO A 440 1.77 -7.22 -24.32
N LEU A 441 0.60 -6.62 -24.26
CA LEU A 441 -0.73 -7.21 -24.40
C LEU A 441 -1.66 -6.21 -25.09
N ASP A 442 -2.50 -6.67 -26.00
CA ASP A 442 -3.47 -5.81 -26.68
C ASP A 442 -4.55 -5.27 -25.70
N PRO A 443 -5.16 -4.10 -26.01
CA PRO A 443 -6.09 -3.45 -25.09
C PRO A 443 -7.33 -4.28 -24.79
N VAL A 444 -7.83 -5.09 -25.73
CA VAL A 444 -9.05 -5.88 -25.54
C VAL A 444 -8.81 -6.98 -24.51
N ARG A 445 -7.72 -7.74 -24.65
CA ARG A 445 -7.35 -8.78 -23.68
C ARG A 445 -6.99 -8.19 -22.33
N TYR A 446 -6.33 -7.02 -22.31
CA TYR A 446 -6.00 -6.33 -21.06
C TYR A 446 -7.27 -5.92 -20.29
N VAL A 447 -8.21 -5.26 -20.95
CA VAL A 447 -9.48 -4.84 -20.35
C VAL A 447 -10.29 -6.05 -19.89
N ALA A 448 -10.38 -7.09 -20.72
CA ALA A 448 -11.08 -8.34 -20.35
C ALA A 448 -10.46 -8.99 -19.11
N ALA A 449 -9.12 -9.09 -19.04
CA ALA A 449 -8.42 -9.61 -17.88
C ALA A 449 -8.70 -8.76 -16.63
N ARG A 450 -8.68 -7.43 -16.75
CA ARG A 450 -8.95 -6.52 -15.64
C ARG A 450 -10.38 -6.66 -15.12
N LEU A 451 -11.36 -6.79 -16.00
CA LEU A 451 -12.74 -7.00 -15.59
C LEU A 451 -12.94 -8.37 -14.93
N LEU A 452 -12.27 -9.42 -15.43
CA LEU A 452 -12.29 -10.74 -14.80
C LEU A 452 -11.65 -10.71 -13.41
N ASP A 453 -10.53 -9.98 -13.24
CA ASP A 453 -9.89 -9.75 -11.94
C ASP A 453 -10.88 -9.08 -10.95
N ASP A 454 -11.50 -7.99 -11.39
CA ASP A 454 -12.46 -7.23 -10.60
C ASP A 454 -13.68 -8.08 -10.21
N VAL A 455 -14.22 -8.87 -11.13
CA VAL A 455 -15.35 -9.79 -10.86
C VAL A 455 -14.94 -10.88 -9.88
N GLY A 456 -13.78 -11.51 -10.07
CA GLY A 456 -13.26 -12.53 -9.15
C GLY A 456 -13.13 -11.98 -7.73
N TYR A 457 -12.48 -10.83 -7.58
CA TYR A 457 -12.35 -10.15 -6.29
C TYR A 457 -13.71 -9.81 -5.68
N SER A 458 -14.63 -9.25 -6.47
CA SER A 458 -15.97 -8.88 -6.02
C SER A 458 -16.74 -10.07 -5.44
N LEU A 459 -16.75 -11.20 -6.14
CA LEU A 459 -17.41 -12.43 -5.66
C LEU A 459 -16.88 -12.82 -4.28
N GLY A 460 -15.55 -12.69 -4.07
CA GLY A 460 -14.93 -12.90 -2.76
C GLY A 460 -15.42 -11.91 -1.70
N VAL A 461 -15.47 -10.60 -2.04
CA VAL A 461 -15.94 -9.56 -1.11
C VAL A 461 -17.39 -9.84 -0.66
N TRP A 462 -18.27 -10.14 -1.59
CA TRP A 462 -19.68 -10.47 -1.28
C TRP A 462 -19.79 -11.75 -0.45
N GLN A 463 -19.01 -12.79 -0.77
CA GLN A 463 -18.95 -14.03 0.00
C GLN A 463 -18.47 -13.75 1.43
N GLY A 464 -17.36 -13.05 1.62
CA GLY A 464 -16.83 -12.71 2.93
C GLY A 464 -17.78 -11.84 3.74
N CYS A 465 -18.52 -10.93 3.08
CA CYS A 465 -19.57 -10.13 3.71
C CYS A 465 -20.73 -11.00 4.23
N ALA A 466 -21.16 -11.97 3.44
CA ALA A 466 -22.22 -12.92 3.84
C ALA A 466 -21.76 -13.81 5.01
N GLU A 467 -20.58 -14.40 4.93
CA GLU A 467 -19.98 -15.25 5.97
C GLU A 467 -19.80 -14.53 7.30
N ARG A 468 -19.34 -13.27 7.25
CA ARG A 468 -19.10 -12.44 8.44
C ARG A 468 -20.30 -11.57 8.83
N ARG A 469 -21.45 -11.69 8.15
CA ARG A 469 -22.69 -10.94 8.40
C ARG A 469 -22.47 -9.43 8.49
N THR A 470 -21.70 -8.86 7.57
CA THR A 470 -21.38 -7.43 7.51
C THR A 470 -21.49 -6.90 6.10
N VAL A 471 -22.01 -5.67 5.95
CA VAL A 471 -22.06 -4.95 4.66
C VAL A 471 -21.03 -3.81 4.59
N ARG A 472 -20.22 -3.63 5.63
CA ARG A 472 -19.29 -2.50 5.73
C ARG A 472 -18.31 -2.40 4.54
N PRO A 473 -17.72 -3.50 4.02
CA PRO A 473 -16.84 -3.44 2.84
C PRO A 473 -17.54 -3.04 1.54
N LEU A 474 -18.88 -3.05 1.52
CA LEU A 474 -19.68 -2.66 0.36
C LEU A 474 -20.04 -1.17 0.39
N LEU A 475 -19.87 -0.49 1.51
CA LEU A 475 -20.29 0.90 1.69
C LEU A 475 -19.11 1.87 1.44
N PRO A 476 -19.33 2.98 0.72
CA PRO A 476 -18.32 4.02 0.58
C PRO A 476 -18.04 4.70 1.91
N LEU A 477 -16.84 5.21 2.10
CA LEU A 477 -16.49 6.09 3.21
C LEU A 477 -16.51 7.55 2.74
N LEU A 478 -17.56 8.26 3.14
CA LEU A 478 -17.70 9.68 2.86
C LEU A 478 -17.03 10.49 3.99
N ARG A 479 -15.99 11.26 3.66
CA ARG A 479 -15.30 12.10 4.63
C ARG A 479 -15.95 13.47 4.68
N GLY A 480 -16.59 13.80 5.82
CA GLY A 480 -17.05 15.13 6.18
C GLY A 480 -15.95 15.99 6.84
N ARG A 481 -16.34 17.13 7.42
CA ARG A 481 -15.44 18.13 8.03
C ARG A 481 -14.61 17.60 9.22
N ASP A 482 -14.98 16.52 9.89
CA ASP A 482 -14.56 16.23 11.27
C ASP A 482 -13.25 15.45 11.45
N LEU A 483 -12.57 14.99 10.39
CA LEU A 483 -11.31 14.27 10.50
C LEU A 483 -10.06 15.18 10.56
N ALA A 484 -10.25 16.50 10.47
CA ALA A 484 -9.16 17.47 10.61
C ALA A 484 -8.69 17.67 12.06
N SER A 485 -9.45 17.20 13.05
CA SER A 485 -9.23 17.55 14.47
C SER A 485 -8.33 16.59 15.26
N ARG A 486 -8.04 15.39 14.76
CA ARG A 486 -7.24 14.39 15.51
C ARG A 486 -5.74 14.35 15.17
N HIS A 487 -5.29 15.02 14.10
CA HIS A 487 -3.87 15.15 13.79
C HIS A 487 -3.56 16.62 13.49
N LYS A 488 -2.52 17.18 14.08
CA LYS A 488 -2.06 18.58 13.92
C LYS A 488 -1.56 18.94 12.51
N GLY A 489 -2.29 18.51 11.47
CA GLY A 489 -2.03 18.85 10.06
C GLY A 489 -3.35 18.94 9.33
N LEU A 490 -3.52 19.95 8.48
CA LEU A 490 -4.72 20.13 7.66
C LEU A 490 -4.80 18.96 6.65
N LEU A 491 -5.75 18.04 6.85
CA LEU A 491 -6.13 17.08 5.83
C LEU A 491 -6.96 17.84 4.78
N VAL A 492 -6.54 17.79 3.53
CA VAL A 492 -7.32 18.34 2.42
C VAL A 492 -8.29 17.27 1.95
N PRO A 493 -9.63 17.49 2.08
CA PRO A 493 -10.62 16.58 1.52
C PRO A 493 -10.55 16.63 -0.01
N GLY A 494 -10.49 15.49 -0.67
CA GLY A 494 -10.68 15.45 -2.11
C GLY A 494 -9.71 14.59 -2.92
N LEU A 495 -8.73 13.93 -2.32
CA LEU A 495 -7.93 12.94 -3.04
C LEU A 495 -8.47 11.54 -2.75
N THR A 496 -9.17 11.00 -3.72
CA THR A 496 -9.38 9.57 -3.87
C THR A 496 -8.02 8.90 -4.08
N CYS A 497 -7.77 7.81 -3.35
CA CYS A 497 -6.64 6.94 -3.65
C CYS A 497 -6.82 6.41 -5.08
N ALA A 498 -6.10 6.99 -6.04
CA ALA A 498 -5.73 6.22 -7.21
C ALA A 498 -4.81 5.10 -6.69
N GLY A 499 -5.07 3.87 -7.08
CA GLY A 499 -4.20 2.74 -6.83
C GLY A 499 -2.79 3.04 -7.36
N PRO A 500 -1.81 2.17 -7.06
CA PRO A 500 -0.44 2.39 -7.51
C PRO A 500 -0.40 2.54 -9.03
N ASP A 501 0.11 3.67 -9.50
CA ASP A 501 0.54 3.88 -10.88
C ASP A 501 1.83 3.14 -11.14
#